data_2781100c5c2192b4796f811db415d79a
#
_entry.id   2781100c5c2192b4796f811db415d79a
#
_cell.length_a   1.000
_cell.length_b   1.000
_cell.length_c   1.000
_cell.angle_alpha   90.00
_cell.angle_beta   90.00
_cell.angle_gamma   90.00
#
_symmetry.space_group_name_H-M   'P 1'
#
loop_
_entity.id
_entity.type
_entity.pdbx_description
1 polymer ?
#
loop_
_entity_poly.entity_id
_entity_poly.type
_entity_poly.pdbx_seq_one_letter_code
_entity_poly.pdbx_strand_id
1 'polypeptide(L)'
;MTCSSCEAKVKSALMMQEPVTKVAVSKEQNTATITMDKHISLSTLQSALEDKYVITAQEQNETLEQTKTWLETYKPLLLIFGFIAVITLLVEFQSGEFNSSRWMGHFMAGFFLTFSFFKLLNLKGFAESYVMYDVIAKRFKIWAYLYAFVELALGLAYLVNFNPLVTNILTFTVMSISIVGVLQSVLNKRKIQCACLGDVFKLPMSTVTIIEDAIMIVMSGYMILQVV
;
A
#
# COMPACT_ATOMS: atom_id res chain seq x y z
N MET A 1 13.14 16.31 -30.38
CA MET A 1 14.59 16.26 -30.05
C MET A 1 15.17 14.98 -30.63
N THR A 2 16.23 15.07 -31.43
CA THR A 2 16.73 13.88 -32.21
C THR A 2 18.06 13.31 -31.73
N CYS A 3 18.77 13.98 -30.83
CA CYS A 3 20.08 13.55 -30.39
C CYS A 3 20.34 13.85 -28.89
N SER A 4 21.28 13.09 -28.29
CA SER A 4 21.68 13.26 -26.89
C SER A 4 22.32 14.62 -26.59
N SER A 5 23.00 15.25 -27.58
CA SER A 5 23.54 16.60 -27.43
C SER A 5 22.43 17.66 -27.38
N CYS A 6 21.29 17.45 -28.04
CA CYS A 6 20.12 18.32 -27.98
C CYS A 6 19.44 18.23 -26.60
N GLU A 7 19.37 17.04 -26.06
CA GLU A 7 18.84 16.78 -24.70
C GLU A 7 19.68 17.52 -23.64
N ALA A 8 21.01 17.43 -23.73
CA ALA A 8 21.93 18.11 -22.83
C ALA A 8 21.81 19.65 -22.93
N LYS A 9 21.67 20.20 -24.14
CA LYS A 9 21.50 21.63 -24.36
C LYS A 9 20.21 22.17 -23.76
N VAL A 10 19.10 21.52 -24.04
CA VAL A 10 17.78 21.86 -23.47
C VAL A 10 17.80 21.80 -21.95
N LYS A 11 18.39 20.72 -21.39
CA LYS A 11 18.54 20.57 -19.94
C LYS A 11 19.34 21.70 -19.32
N SER A 12 20.49 22.05 -19.90
CA SER A 12 21.33 23.14 -19.39
C SER A 12 20.66 24.51 -19.48
N ALA A 13 19.97 24.81 -20.59
CA ALA A 13 19.28 26.07 -20.77
C ALA A 13 18.14 26.27 -19.77
N LEU A 14 17.36 25.21 -19.50
CA LEU A 14 16.27 25.26 -18.54
C LEU A 14 16.76 25.27 -17.08
N MET A 15 17.91 24.63 -16.78
CA MET A 15 18.50 24.65 -15.44
C MET A 15 19.13 26.00 -15.06
N MET A 16 19.47 26.84 -16.04
CA MET A 16 19.98 28.19 -15.79
C MET A 16 18.90 29.21 -15.38
N GLN A 17 17.61 28.82 -15.45
CA GLN A 17 16.52 29.71 -15.08
C GLN A 17 16.22 29.60 -13.57
N GLU A 18 16.38 30.69 -12.82
CA GLU A 18 15.87 30.76 -11.46
C GLU A 18 14.34 30.94 -11.52
N PRO A 19 13.54 30.20 -10.72
CA PRO A 19 13.83 29.28 -9.61
C PRO A 19 13.73 27.77 -9.98
N VAL A 20 14.31 27.33 -11.09
CA VAL A 20 14.30 25.91 -11.48
C VAL A 20 15.27 25.13 -10.61
N THR A 21 14.81 24.08 -9.94
CA THR A 21 15.61 23.24 -9.04
C THR A 21 16.03 21.92 -9.68
N LYS A 22 15.25 21.39 -10.63
CA LYS A 22 15.56 20.13 -11.30
C LYS A 22 14.95 20.09 -12.70
N VAL A 23 15.71 19.55 -13.66
CA VAL A 23 15.24 19.33 -15.03
C VAL A 23 15.56 17.91 -15.45
N ALA A 24 14.54 17.17 -15.89
CA ALA A 24 14.68 15.88 -16.55
C ALA A 24 14.16 16.00 -17.99
N VAL A 25 15.00 15.73 -18.97
CA VAL A 25 14.65 15.78 -20.39
C VAL A 25 14.66 14.37 -20.95
N SER A 26 13.65 14.00 -21.73
CA SER A 26 13.56 12.73 -22.44
C SER A 26 13.42 12.98 -23.95
N LYS A 27 14.40 12.53 -24.69
CA LYS A 27 14.37 12.58 -26.17
C LYS A 27 13.36 11.61 -26.77
N GLU A 28 13.11 10.49 -26.12
CA GLU A 28 12.20 9.44 -26.59
C GLU A 28 10.74 9.90 -26.51
N GLN A 29 10.40 10.62 -25.44
CA GLN A 29 9.06 11.14 -25.21
C GLN A 29 8.88 12.58 -25.71
N ASN A 30 9.96 13.24 -26.16
CA ASN A 30 10.00 14.67 -26.51
C ASN A 30 9.47 15.59 -25.39
N THR A 31 9.70 15.22 -24.13
CA THR A 31 9.24 15.95 -22.94
C THR A 31 10.40 16.47 -22.11
N ALA A 32 10.15 17.58 -21.41
CA ALA A 32 11.03 18.11 -20.37
C ALA A 32 10.21 18.29 -19.09
N THR A 33 10.57 17.58 -18.03
CA THR A 33 9.96 17.74 -16.70
C THR A 33 10.80 18.72 -15.90
N ILE A 34 10.19 19.81 -15.46
CA ILE A 34 10.84 20.89 -14.73
C ILE A 34 10.25 20.95 -13.32
N THR A 35 11.11 20.85 -12.30
CA THR A 35 10.74 21.14 -10.91
C THR A 35 11.20 22.54 -10.57
N MET A 36 10.29 23.38 -10.04
CA MET A 36 10.56 24.76 -9.71
C MET A 36 9.92 25.13 -8.36
N ASP A 37 10.58 26.02 -7.61
CA ASP A 37 10.08 26.48 -6.30
C ASP A 37 9.00 27.55 -6.44
N LYS A 38 9.02 28.32 -7.53
CA LYS A 38 7.98 29.28 -7.93
C LYS A 38 7.62 29.06 -9.39
N HIS A 39 6.35 29.25 -9.70
CA HIS A 39 5.84 29.10 -11.05
C HIS A 39 6.52 30.12 -12.00
N ILE A 40 7.12 29.63 -13.06
CA ILE A 40 7.68 30.41 -14.16
C ILE A 40 6.71 30.34 -15.34
N SER A 41 6.50 31.48 -16.01
CA SER A 41 5.64 31.51 -17.20
C SER A 41 6.26 30.69 -18.35
N LEU A 42 5.41 30.07 -19.15
CA LEU A 42 5.85 29.31 -20.32
C LEU A 42 6.66 30.17 -21.30
N SER A 43 6.32 31.45 -21.42
CA SER A 43 7.04 32.43 -22.26
C SER A 43 8.48 32.65 -21.77
N THR A 44 8.73 32.67 -20.47
CA THR A 44 10.08 32.79 -19.90
C THR A 44 10.91 31.53 -20.17
N LEU A 45 10.30 30.35 -20.01
CA LEU A 45 10.97 29.07 -20.33
C LEU A 45 11.24 28.94 -21.83
N GLN A 46 10.33 29.44 -22.68
CA GLN A 46 10.52 29.47 -24.13
C GLN A 46 11.68 30.38 -24.54
N SER A 47 11.80 31.56 -23.93
CA SER A 47 12.87 32.51 -24.23
C SER A 47 14.27 32.02 -23.81
N ALA A 48 14.33 31.04 -22.89
CA ALA A 48 15.60 30.41 -22.49
C ALA A 48 16.08 29.35 -23.50
N LEU A 49 15.23 28.95 -24.43
CA LEU A 49 15.57 27.97 -25.47
C LEU A 49 15.84 28.67 -26.81
N GLU A 50 16.69 28.06 -27.61
CA GLU A 50 16.88 28.50 -28.98
C GLU A 50 15.58 28.40 -29.79
N ASP A 51 15.36 29.27 -30.78
CA ASP A 51 14.15 29.33 -31.62
C ASP A 51 13.79 27.99 -32.32
N LYS A 52 14.73 27.07 -32.30
CA LYS A 52 14.56 25.71 -32.81
C LYS A 52 13.62 24.84 -31.97
N TYR A 53 13.40 25.17 -30.71
CA TYR A 53 12.59 24.38 -29.76
C TYR A 53 11.34 25.16 -29.38
N VAL A 54 10.19 24.63 -29.70
CA VAL A 54 8.89 25.14 -29.25
C VAL A 54 8.44 24.29 -28.09
N ILE A 55 8.13 24.93 -26.94
CA ILE A 55 7.59 24.25 -25.77
C ILE A 55 6.09 24.57 -25.64
N THR A 56 5.33 23.54 -25.38
CA THR A 56 3.92 23.65 -24.99
C THR A 56 3.77 23.06 -23.60
N ALA A 57 2.99 23.72 -22.74
CA ALA A 57 2.66 23.13 -21.45
C ALA A 57 1.81 21.87 -21.70
N GLN A 58 2.29 20.75 -21.23
CA GLN A 58 1.48 19.57 -21.09
C GLN A 58 0.83 19.66 -19.71
N GLU A 59 -0.48 19.94 -19.67
CA GLU A 59 -1.25 19.81 -18.44
C GLU A 59 -1.20 18.31 -18.03
N GLN A 60 -0.22 17.94 -17.23
CA GLN A 60 -0.27 16.69 -16.52
C GLN A 60 -1.38 16.84 -15.49
N ASN A 61 -2.45 16.11 -15.66
CA ASN A 61 -3.40 15.86 -14.60
C ASN A 61 -2.68 15.02 -13.53
N GLU A 62 -1.89 15.70 -12.70
CA GLU A 62 -1.09 15.09 -11.61
C GLU A 62 -1.94 14.13 -10.78
N THR A 63 -3.22 14.47 -10.59
CA THR A 63 -4.19 13.63 -9.88
C THR A 63 -4.47 12.31 -10.61
N LEU A 64 -4.57 12.31 -11.94
CA LEU A 64 -4.83 11.10 -12.72
C LEU A 64 -3.58 10.22 -12.84
N GLU A 65 -2.39 10.81 -12.98
CA GLU A 65 -1.14 10.04 -13.00
C GLU A 65 -0.80 9.49 -11.63
N GLN A 66 -0.98 10.26 -10.56
CA GLN A 66 -0.82 9.78 -9.19
C GLN A 66 -1.79 8.63 -8.89
N THR A 67 -3.05 8.76 -9.33
CA THR A 67 -4.05 7.70 -9.16
C THR A 67 -3.71 6.45 -9.96
N LYS A 68 -3.24 6.59 -11.21
CA LYS A 68 -2.79 5.44 -12.02
C LYS A 68 -1.59 4.73 -11.38
N THR A 69 -0.58 5.47 -10.96
CA THR A 69 0.61 4.93 -10.29
C THR A 69 0.24 4.26 -8.98
N TRP A 70 -0.70 4.83 -8.22
CA TRP A 70 -1.23 4.23 -7.00
C TRP A 70 -1.96 2.92 -7.28
N LEU A 71 -2.88 2.90 -8.26
CA LEU A 71 -3.62 1.71 -8.66
C LEU A 71 -2.68 0.60 -9.16
N GLU A 72 -1.67 0.93 -9.96
CA GLU A 72 -0.68 -0.03 -10.43
C GLU A 72 0.12 -0.62 -9.27
N THR A 73 0.52 0.21 -8.32
CA THR A 73 1.26 -0.22 -7.12
C THR A 73 0.42 -1.16 -6.25
N TYR A 74 -0.85 -0.81 -5.98
CA TYR A 74 -1.71 -1.59 -5.08
C TYR A 74 -2.58 -2.63 -5.79
N LYS A 75 -2.48 -2.76 -7.12
CA LYS A 75 -3.26 -3.72 -7.93
C LYS A 75 -3.26 -5.15 -7.37
N PRO A 76 -2.12 -5.75 -6.96
CA PRO A 76 -2.13 -7.10 -6.41
C PRO A 76 -2.95 -7.20 -5.12
N LEU A 77 -2.83 -6.21 -4.24
CA LEU A 77 -3.58 -6.15 -2.99
C LEU A 77 -5.09 -6.04 -3.25
N LEU A 78 -5.49 -5.11 -4.13
CA LEU A 78 -6.89 -4.91 -4.51
C LEU A 78 -7.50 -6.16 -5.15
N LEU A 79 -6.71 -6.88 -5.95
CA LEU A 79 -7.14 -8.15 -6.55
C LEU A 79 -7.37 -9.24 -5.48
N ILE A 80 -6.47 -9.36 -4.49
CA ILE A 80 -6.64 -10.32 -3.39
C ILE A 80 -7.90 -9.98 -2.58
N PHE A 81 -8.08 -8.71 -2.20
CA PHE A 81 -9.27 -8.27 -1.48
C PHE A 81 -10.56 -8.51 -2.28
N GLY A 82 -10.55 -8.12 -3.55
CA GLY A 82 -11.71 -8.35 -4.43
C GLY A 82 -12.03 -9.83 -4.61
N PHE A 83 -11.01 -10.67 -4.77
CA PHE A 83 -11.15 -12.11 -4.91
C PHE A 83 -11.77 -12.75 -3.66
N ILE A 84 -11.26 -12.40 -2.47
CA ILE A 84 -11.81 -12.90 -1.20
C ILE A 84 -13.25 -12.42 -1.03
N ALA A 85 -13.52 -11.12 -1.30
CA ALA A 85 -14.86 -10.55 -1.16
C ALA A 85 -15.87 -11.25 -2.10
N VAL A 86 -15.50 -11.48 -3.36
CA VAL A 86 -16.38 -12.16 -4.33
C VAL A 86 -16.66 -13.59 -3.90
N ILE A 87 -15.63 -14.37 -3.51
CA ILE A 87 -15.82 -15.76 -3.08
C ILE A 87 -16.72 -15.82 -1.86
N THR A 88 -16.46 -14.99 -0.86
CA THR A 88 -17.23 -15.02 0.40
C THR A 88 -18.68 -14.53 0.20
N LEU A 89 -18.91 -13.57 -0.72
CA LEU A 89 -20.26 -13.18 -1.12
C LEU A 89 -20.98 -14.32 -1.84
N LEU A 90 -20.32 -15.04 -2.76
CA LEU A 90 -20.94 -16.18 -3.44
C LEU A 90 -21.32 -17.29 -2.46
N VAL A 91 -20.47 -17.58 -1.47
CA VAL A 91 -20.76 -18.54 -0.41
C VAL A 91 -21.98 -18.08 0.41
N GLU A 92 -22.05 -16.80 0.71
CA GLU A 92 -23.16 -16.24 1.49
C GLU A 92 -24.49 -16.29 0.72
N PHE A 93 -24.50 -15.98 -0.58
CA PHE A 93 -25.69 -16.06 -1.41
C PHE A 93 -26.25 -17.49 -1.53
N GLN A 94 -25.42 -18.53 -1.43
CA GLN A 94 -25.88 -19.91 -1.42
C GLN A 94 -26.71 -20.26 -0.17
N SER A 95 -26.57 -19.50 0.90
CA SER A 95 -27.30 -19.74 2.16
C SER A 95 -28.76 -19.29 2.14
N GLY A 96 -29.22 -18.65 1.06
CA GLY A 96 -30.60 -18.21 0.85
C GLY A 96 -30.95 -16.90 1.53
N GLU A 97 -30.39 -16.60 2.71
CA GLU A 97 -30.57 -15.34 3.45
C GLU A 97 -29.20 -14.71 3.75
N PHE A 98 -29.04 -13.43 3.37
CA PHE A 98 -27.80 -12.70 3.63
C PHE A 98 -27.68 -12.34 5.11
N ASN A 99 -26.60 -12.81 5.75
CA ASN A 99 -26.24 -12.46 7.12
C ASN A 99 -24.89 -11.76 7.16
N SER A 100 -24.88 -10.50 7.53
CA SER A 100 -23.66 -9.67 7.53
C SER A 100 -22.55 -10.22 8.44
N SER A 101 -22.90 -10.72 9.63
CA SER A 101 -21.92 -11.27 10.58
C SER A 101 -21.29 -12.55 10.04
N ARG A 102 -22.07 -13.44 9.42
CA ARG A 102 -21.58 -14.67 8.80
C ARG A 102 -20.66 -14.34 7.62
N TRP A 103 -21.08 -13.42 6.74
CA TRP A 103 -20.25 -12.97 5.63
C TRP A 103 -18.92 -12.36 6.12
N MET A 104 -18.96 -11.49 7.13
CA MET A 104 -17.75 -10.89 7.72
C MET A 104 -16.82 -11.97 8.28
N GLY A 105 -17.36 -12.98 8.97
CA GLY A 105 -16.58 -14.12 9.47
C GLY A 105 -15.86 -14.87 8.35
N HIS A 106 -16.57 -15.17 7.24
CA HIS A 106 -15.96 -15.82 6.07
C HIS A 106 -14.91 -14.93 5.40
N PHE A 107 -15.17 -13.63 5.30
CA PHE A 107 -14.21 -12.67 4.73
C PHE A 107 -12.94 -12.61 5.59
N MET A 108 -13.07 -12.48 6.92
CA MET A 108 -11.94 -12.46 7.85
C MET A 108 -11.16 -13.78 7.82
N ALA A 109 -11.86 -14.92 7.72
CA ALA A 109 -11.22 -16.22 7.53
C ALA A 109 -10.37 -16.25 6.27
N GLY A 110 -10.96 -15.93 5.12
CA GLY A 110 -10.26 -15.91 3.83
C GLY A 110 -9.06 -14.95 3.83
N PHE A 111 -9.24 -13.78 4.45
CA PHE A 111 -8.21 -12.77 4.57
C PHE A 111 -7.02 -13.25 5.40
N PHE A 112 -7.26 -13.67 6.65
CA PHE A 112 -6.19 -14.15 7.54
C PHE A 112 -5.47 -15.38 6.98
N LEU A 113 -6.19 -16.32 6.38
CA LEU A 113 -5.57 -17.50 5.75
C LEU A 113 -4.67 -17.11 4.58
N THR A 114 -5.11 -16.18 3.75
CA THR A 114 -4.32 -15.73 2.59
C THR A 114 -3.07 -14.97 3.02
N PHE A 115 -3.20 -14.01 3.94
CA PHE A 115 -2.07 -13.19 4.36
C PHE A 115 -1.09 -13.95 5.26
N SER A 116 -1.57 -14.84 6.14
CA SER A 116 -0.68 -15.74 6.89
C SER A 116 0.08 -16.66 5.96
N PHE A 117 -0.56 -17.18 4.90
CA PHE A 117 0.12 -18.02 3.90
C PHE A 117 1.29 -17.26 3.25
N PHE A 118 1.09 -16.02 2.80
CA PHE A 118 2.19 -15.24 2.23
C PHE A 118 3.31 -14.96 3.24
N LYS A 119 2.97 -14.70 4.51
CA LYS A 119 3.97 -14.53 5.59
C LYS A 119 4.76 -15.82 5.84
N LEU A 120 4.12 -16.98 5.75
CA LEU A 120 4.75 -18.30 5.93
C LEU A 120 5.65 -18.67 4.76
N LEU A 121 5.38 -18.23 3.52
CA LEU A 121 6.26 -18.48 2.37
C LEU A 121 7.68 -17.93 2.57
N ASN A 122 7.79 -16.76 3.23
CA ASN A 122 9.07 -16.16 3.60
C ASN A 122 9.05 -15.68 5.04
N LEU A 123 8.88 -16.61 5.97
CA LEU A 123 8.71 -16.32 7.39
C LEU A 123 9.90 -15.54 7.99
N LYS A 124 11.13 -15.84 7.55
CA LYS A 124 12.33 -15.14 8.02
C LYS A 124 12.34 -13.69 7.55
N GLY A 125 12.12 -13.44 6.25
CA GLY A 125 12.06 -12.09 5.70
C GLY A 125 10.93 -11.27 6.30
N PHE A 126 9.76 -11.90 6.53
CA PHE A 126 8.65 -11.28 7.25
C PHE A 126 9.07 -10.87 8.67
N ALA A 127 9.62 -11.81 9.47
CA ALA A 127 10.00 -11.55 10.85
C ALA A 127 11.07 -10.44 10.98
N GLU A 128 12.07 -10.42 10.10
CA GLU A 128 13.10 -9.39 10.07
C GLU A 128 12.51 -7.99 9.79
N SER A 129 11.54 -7.89 8.88
CA SER A 129 10.85 -6.64 8.58
C SER A 129 9.89 -6.24 9.70
N TYR A 130 9.16 -7.20 10.27
CA TYR A 130 8.16 -6.97 11.32
C TYR A 130 8.78 -6.42 12.61
N VAL A 131 9.98 -6.92 12.99
CA VAL A 131 10.74 -6.39 14.14
C VAL A 131 11.07 -4.91 14.01
N MET A 132 11.17 -4.37 12.79
CA MET A 132 11.53 -2.96 12.60
C MET A 132 10.44 -1.98 13.01
N TYR A 133 9.17 -2.38 13.04
CA TYR A 133 8.06 -1.47 13.33
C TYR A 133 7.11 -1.93 14.44
N ASP A 134 6.91 -3.22 14.67
CA ASP A 134 6.02 -3.70 15.73
C ASP A 134 6.58 -3.45 17.13
N VAL A 135 5.71 -3.03 18.05
CA VAL A 135 6.08 -2.63 19.42
C VAL A 135 6.57 -3.83 20.24
N ILE A 136 5.89 -4.98 20.11
CA ILE A 136 6.21 -6.20 20.85
C ILE A 136 7.42 -6.88 20.23
N ALA A 137 7.47 -7.01 18.90
CA ALA A 137 8.54 -7.71 18.19
C ALA A 137 9.90 -7.03 18.38
N LYS A 138 9.94 -5.69 18.52
CA LYS A 138 11.16 -4.96 18.90
C LYS A 138 11.76 -5.44 20.23
N ARG A 139 10.93 -5.83 21.18
CA ARG A 139 11.35 -6.29 22.49
C ARG A 139 11.59 -7.81 22.50
N PHE A 140 10.75 -8.55 21.80
CA PHE A 140 10.74 -10.02 21.75
C PHE A 140 10.70 -10.49 20.29
N LYS A 141 11.85 -10.74 19.68
CA LYS A 141 11.98 -11.15 18.27
C LYS A 141 11.18 -12.41 17.93
N ILE A 142 10.98 -13.31 18.88
CA ILE A 142 10.20 -14.54 18.71
C ILE A 142 8.74 -14.19 18.36
N TRP A 143 8.21 -13.09 18.88
CA TRP A 143 6.86 -12.63 18.56
C TRP A 143 6.66 -12.42 17.07
N ALA A 144 7.65 -11.90 16.35
CA ALA A 144 7.56 -11.70 14.91
C ALA A 144 7.32 -13.02 14.14
N TYR A 145 7.92 -14.10 14.59
CA TYR A 145 7.67 -15.42 14.00
C TYR A 145 6.30 -15.97 14.41
N LEU A 146 5.91 -15.81 15.67
CA LEU A 146 4.63 -16.29 16.18
C LEU A 146 3.44 -15.55 15.56
N TYR A 147 3.61 -14.28 15.20
CA TYR A 147 2.53 -13.45 14.66
C TYR A 147 1.89 -14.07 13.40
N ALA A 148 2.67 -14.60 12.47
CA ALA A 148 2.15 -15.30 11.29
C ALA A 148 1.29 -16.53 11.66
N PHE A 149 1.66 -17.25 12.72
CA PHE A 149 0.88 -18.39 13.22
C PHE A 149 -0.36 -17.95 14.01
N VAL A 150 -0.30 -16.81 14.70
CA VAL A 150 -1.48 -16.20 15.36
C VAL A 150 -2.52 -15.82 14.32
N GLU A 151 -2.12 -15.17 13.21
CA GLU A 151 -3.04 -14.88 12.12
C GLU A 151 -3.62 -16.14 11.48
N LEU A 152 -2.80 -17.17 11.25
CA LEU A 152 -3.27 -18.46 10.75
C LEU A 152 -4.32 -19.06 11.69
N ALA A 153 -4.06 -19.06 13.00
CA ALA A 153 -4.98 -19.58 14.01
C ALA A 153 -6.30 -18.79 14.04
N LEU A 154 -6.24 -17.46 13.95
CA LEU A 154 -7.43 -16.60 13.84
C LEU A 154 -8.23 -16.91 12.57
N GLY A 155 -7.56 -17.06 11.42
CA GLY A 155 -8.20 -17.43 10.17
C GLY A 155 -8.92 -18.78 10.25
N LEU A 156 -8.30 -19.79 10.86
CA LEU A 156 -8.93 -21.09 11.11
C LEU A 156 -10.09 -20.98 12.09
N ALA A 157 -9.94 -20.19 13.16
CA ALA A 157 -11.00 -19.99 14.14
C ALA A 157 -12.25 -19.33 13.51
N TYR A 158 -12.09 -18.34 12.64
CA TYR A 158 -13.20 -17.78 11.86
C TYR A 158 -13.80 -18.79 10.89
N LEU A 159 -12.96 -19.58 10.21
CA LEU A 159 -13.43 -20.57 9.24
C LEU A 159 -14.33 -21.63 9.86
N VAL A 160 -13.96 -22.12 11.05
CA VAL A 160 -14.74 -23.13 11.77
C VAL A 160 -15.78 -22.53 12.73
N ASN A 161 -15.94 -21.20 12.71
CA ASN A 161 -16.84 -20.46 13.61
C ASN A 161 -16.62 -20.78 15.10
N PHE A 162 -15.32 -20.87 15.50
CA PHE A 162 -14.94 -21.19 16.88
C PHE A 162 -15.20 -19.99 17.78
N ASN A 163 -16.10 -20.13 18.73
CA ASN A 163 -16.50 -19.10 19.71
C ASN A 163 -16.37 -17.65 19.19
N PRO A 164 -17.36 -17.16 18.43
CA PRO A 164 -17.26 -15.87 17.71
C PRO A 164 -16.85 -14.69 18.61
N LEU A 165 -17.35 -14.63 19.85
CA LEU A 165 -17.00 -13.55 20.76
C LEU A 165 -15.51 -13.55 21.11
N VAL A 166 -14.97 -14.72 21.50
CA VAL A 166 -13.55 -14.84 21.86
C VAL A 166 -12.66 -14.54 20.64
N THR A 167 -13.00 -15.09 19.47
CA THR A 167 -12.23 -14.87 18.23
C THR A 167 -12.23 -13.38 17.86
N ASN A 168 -13.37 -12.70 17.94
CA ASN A 168 -13.45 -11.27 17.63
C ASN A 168 -12.66 -10.41 18.65
N ILE A 169 -12.73 -10.71 19.95
CA ILE A 169 -11.96 -10.00 20.97
C ILE A 169 -10.44 -10.19 20.75
N LEU A 170 -9.99 -11.41 20.47
CA LEU A 170 -8.60 -11.68 20.18
C LEU A 170 -8.13 -10.94 18.93
N THR A 171 -8.91 -10.99 17.86
CA THR A 171 -8.61 -10.26 16.61
C THR A 171 -8.51 -8.77 16.86
N PHE A 172 -9.51 -8.19 17.51
CA PHE A 172 -9.53 -6.77 17.83
C PHE A 172 -8.28 -6.36 18.62
N THR A 173 -7.92 -7.15 19.63
CA THR A 173 -6.77 -6.86 20.50
C THR A 173 -5.45 -6.96 19.74
N VAL A 174 -5.23 -8.06 19.02
CA VAL A 174 -3.99 -8.30 18.29
C VAL A 174 -3.78 -7.25 17.20
N MET A 175 -4.82 -6.96 16.40
CA MET A 175 -4.74 -5.96 15.33
C MET A 175 -4.60 -4.53 15.87
N SER A 176 -5.23 -4.21 17.02
CA SER A 176 -5.04 -2.90 17.67
C SER A 176 -3.61 -2.68 18.17
N ILE A 177 -2.97 -3.72 18.66
CA ILE A 177 -1.55 -3.63 19.07
C ILE A 177 -0.65 -3.48 17.83
N SER A 178 -0.90 -4.26 16.76
CA SER A 178 -0.13 -4.19 15.52
C SER A 178 -0.20 -2.79 14.89
N ILE A 179 -1.40 -2.23 14.72
CA ILE A 179 -1.58 -0.92 14.07
C ILE A 179 -0.86 0.22 14.80
N VAL A 180 -0.76 0.16 16.15
CA VAL A 180 -0.01 1.16 16.94
C VAL A 180 1.46 1.18 16.54
N GLY A 181 2.08 0.02 16.38
CA GLY A 181 3.48 -0.11 15.94
C GLY A 181 3.70 0.47 14.54
N VAL A 182 2.81 0.13 13.60
CA VAL A 182 2.88 0.61 12.22
C VAL A 182 2.69 2.12 12.16
N LEU A 183 1.69 2.68 12.86
CA LEU A 183 1.45 4.13 12.91
C LEU A 183 2.66 4.89 13.47
N GLN A 184 3.28 4.41 14.55
CA GLN A 184 4.51 5.00 15.07
C GLN A 184 5.66 4.98 14.05
N SER A 185 5.78 3.90 13.28
CA SER A 185 6.80 3.78 12.24
C SER A 185 6.57 4.76 11.09
N VAL A 186 5.33 4.93 10.67
CA VAL A 186 4.94 5.89 9.62
C VAL A 186 5.17 7.33 10.04
N LEU A 187 4.77 7.69 11.26
CA LEU A 187 5.00 9.02 11.82
C LEU A 187 6.49 9.37 11.90
N ASN A 188 7.34 8.38 12.18
CA ASN A 188 8.80 8.52 12.19
C ASN A 188 9.44 8.48 10.79
N LYS A 189 8.66 8.56 9.70
CA LYS A 189 9.11 8.57 8.29
C LYS A 189 10.04 7.42 7.89
N ARG A 190 9.94 6.28 8.55
CA ARG A 190 10.72 5.09 8.20
C ARG A 190 10.09 4.41 6.98
N LYS A 191 10.80 4.39 5.86
CA LYS A 191 10.38 3.62 4.66
C LYS A 191 10.79 2.16 4.86
N ILE A 192 9.83 1.30 5.13
CA ILE A 192 10.04 -0.14 5.28
C ILE A 192 9.35 -0.85 4.12
N GLN A 193 10.07 -1.74 3.44
CA GLN A 193 9.49 -2.56 2.37
C GLN A 193 8.75 -3.77 2.95
N CYS A 194 7.62 -4.13 2.35
CA CYS A 194 6.80 -5.22 2.82
C CYS A 194 7.44 -6.59 2.51
N ALA A 195 7.69 -7.37 3.56
CA ALA A 195 8.13 -8.74 3.42
C ALA A 195 6.98 -9.75 3.33
N CYS A 196 5.74 -9.36 3.66
CA CYS A 196 4.59 -10.26 3.59
C CYS A 196 4.18 -10.59 2.14
N LEU A 197 4.28 -9.60 1.26
CA LEU A 197 4.08 -9.71 -0.19
C LEU A 197 5.38 -9.33 -0.94
N GLY A 198 6.45 -9.05 -0.20
CA GLY A 198 7.55 -8.18 -0.57
C GLY A 198 8.57 -8.73 -1.55
N ASP A 199 8.74 -10.04 -1.67
CA ASP A 199 9.60 -10.61 -2.72
C ASP A 199 8.87 -10.75 -4.05
N VAL A 200 7.52 -10.78 -4.01
CA VAL A 200 6.67 -10.88 -5.20
C VAL A 200 6.19 -9.50 -5.65
N PHE A 201 5.93 -8.58 -4.71
CA PHE A 201 5.40 -7.25 -5.01
C PHE A 201 6.13 -6.19 -4.19
N LYS A 202 6.74 -5.19 -4.85
CA LYS A 202 7.44 -4.05 -4.21
C LYS A 202 6.45 -3.04 -3.60
N LEU A 203 5.66 -3.45 -2.60
CA LEU A 203 4.67 -2.62 -1.94
C LEU A 203 5.26 -1.89 -0.71
N PRO A 204 4.88 -0.63 -0.44
CA PRO A 204 5.20 0.02 0.83
C PRO A 204 4.43 -0.67 1.96
N MET A 205 5.15 -1.36 2.84
CA MET A 205 4.59 -2.21 3.89
C MET A 205 3.60 -1.49 4.80
N SER A 206 3.93 -0.27 5.20
CA SER A 206 3.15 0.49 6.17
C SER A 206 1.70 0.74 5.73
N THR A 207 1.47 1.04 4.45
CA THR A 207 0.12 1.33 3.95
C THR A 207 -0.73 0.06 3.89
N VAL A 208 -0.14 -1.05 3.44
CA VAL A 208 -0.84 -2.35 3.35
C VAL A 208 -1.28 -2.81 4.73
N THR A 209 -0.35 -2.83 5.69
CA THR A 209 -0.64 -3.27 7.06
C THR A 209 -1.64 -2.37 7.77
N ILE A 210 -1.58 -1.04 7.56
CA ILE A 210 -2.58 -0.13 8.15
C ILE A 210 -3.98 -0.43 7.62
N ILE A 211 -4.14 -0.64 6.31
CA ILE A 211 -5.44 -0.97 5.71
C ILE A 211 -5.94 -2.32 6.23
N GLU A 212 -5.06 -3.32 6.26
CA GLU A 212 -5.31 -4.66 6.78
C GLU A 212 -5.81 -4.60 8.23
N ASP A 213 -5.00 -4.06 9.13
CA ASP A 213 -5.32 -3.96 10.56
C ASP A 213 -6.58 -3.14 10.80
N ALA A 214 -6.76 -2.00 10.11
CA ALA A 214 -7.92 -1.14 10.28
C ALA A 214 -9.23 -1.84 9.88
N ILE A 215 -9.25 -2.56 8.77
CA ILE A 215 -10.44 -3.32 8.33
C ILE A 215 -10.78 -4.39 9.37
N MET A 216 -9.77 -5.15 9.85
CA MET A 216 -9.98 -6.20 10.82
C MET A 216 -10.48 -5.66 12.17
N ILE A 217 -9.95 -4.51 12.63
CA ILE A 217 -10.42 -3.83 13.86
C ILE A 217 -11.88 -3.40 13.71
N VAL A 218 -12.23 -2.75 12.60
CA VAL A 218 -13.61 -2.28 12.38
C VAL A 218 -14.59 -3.45 12.31
N MET A 219 -14.25 -4.50 11.55
CA MET A 219 -15.13 -5.67 11.39
C MET A 219 -15.28 -6.45 12.69
N SER A 220 -14.18 -6.75 13.40
CA SER A 220 -14.24 -7.46 14.68
C SER A 220 -14.95 -6.64 15.75
N GLY A 221 -14.73 -5.32 15.81
CA GLY A 221 -15.43 -4.42 16.70
C GLY A 221 -16.95 -4.40 16.44
N TYR A 222 -17.37 -4.32 15.18
CA TYR A 222 -18.78 -4.39 14.81
C TYR A 222 -19.40 -5.73 15.20
N MET A 223 -18.71 -6.86 14.97
CA MET A 223 -19.20 -8.19 15.33
C MET A 223 -19.29 -8.38 16.85
N ILE A 224 -18.38 -7.79 17.64
CA ILE A 224 -18.49 -7.80 19.11
C ILE A 224 -19.77 -7.09 19.55
N LEU A 225 -20.07 -5.90 18.98
CA LEU A 225 -21.26 -5.12 19.33
C LEU A 225 -22.57 -5.83 18.96
N GLN A 226 -22.57 -6.77 18.02
CA GLN A 226 -23.75 -7.55 17.68
C GLN A 226 -23.99 -8.75 18.61
N VAL A 227 -22.99 -9.20 19.34
CA VAL A 227 -23.06 -10.37 20.22
C VAL A 227 -23.34 -9.95 21.69
N VAL A 228 -22.96 -8.72 22.05
CA VAL A 228 -23.22 -8.12 23.36
C VAL A 228 -24.57 -7.39 23.38
#